data_e922c13c00e7f26e3c374477ac668bf7
#
_entry.id   e922c13c00e7f26e3c374477ac668bf7
#
_cell.length_a   1.000
_cell.length_b   1.000
_cell.length_c   1.000
_cell.angle_alpha   90.00
_cell.angle_beta   90.00
_cell.angle_gamma   90.00
#
_symmetry.space_group_name_H-M   'P 1'
#
loop_
_entity.id
_entity.type
_entity.pdbx_description
1 polymer ?
#
loop_
_entity_poly.entity_id
_entity_poly.type
_entity_poly.pdbx_seq_one_letter_code
_entity_poly.pdbx_strand_id
1 'polypeptide(L)'
;MNIIKKNIWIIATLLWVGGMFYLSHQNGTDTFNTSHGMTVYLANLLGVDAQWLHGIIRKAAHFVLYFVLAVLLVGSRREKNKTIWPAVVMALVFSLLDEGTKPLIPGRHCDVEDILLNDLGAVMGYIAALLIYKKQLTRNT
;
A
#
# COMPACT_ATOMS: atom_id res chain seq x y z
N MET A 1 -16.46 -12.67 -23.32
CA MET A 1 -15.32 -12.30 -22.45
C MET A 1 -15.80 -12.29 -21.01
N ASN A 2 -15.20 -13.07 -20.13
CA ASN A 2 -15.69 -13.33 -18.78
C ASN A 2 -15.69 -12.02 -17.96
N ILE A 3 -16.78 -11.72 -17.23
CA ILE A 3 -16.96 -10.49 -16.42
C ILE A 3 -15.77 -10.27 -15.47
N ILE A 4 -15.19 -11.36 -14.95
CA ILE A 4 -14.02 -11.31 -14.08
C ILE A 4 -12.80 -10.71 -14.80
N LYS A 5 -12.52 -11.11 -16.05
CA LYS A 5 -11.40 -10.57 -16.84
C LYS A 5 -11.55 -9.08 -17.13
N LYS A 6 -12.81 -8.61 -17.27
CA LYS A 6 -13.11 -7.20 -17.55
C LYS A 6 -12.99 -6.28 -16.33
N ASN A 7 -12.95 -6.82 -15.11
CA ASN A 7 -12.94 -6.05 -13.87
C ASN A 7 -11.80 -6.46 -12.91
N ILE A 8 -10.80 -7.18 -13.42
CA ILE A 8 -9.75 -7.77 -12.57
C ILE A 8 -9.00 -6.72 -11.75
N TRP A 9 -8.70 -5.56 -12.34
CA TRP A 9 -8.01 -4.47 -11.65
C TRP A 9 -8.86 -3.86 -10.54
N ILE A 10 -10.16 -3.71 -10.75
CA ILE A 10 -11.10 -3.20 -9.75
C ILE A 10 -11.20 -4.19 -8.60
N ILE A 11 -11.38 -5.49 -8.90
CA ILE A 11 -11.47 -6.54 -7.89
C ILE A 11 -10.17 -6.60 -7.07
N ALA A 12 -9.02 -6.59 -7.74
CA ALA A 12 -7.72 -6.57 -7.08
C ALA A 12 -7.54 -5.32 -6.19
N THR A 13 -7.97 -4.14 -6.66
CA THR A 13 -7.93 -2.91 -5.86
C THR A 13 -8.80 -3.02 -4.62
N LEU A 14 -10.03 -3.52 -4.73
CA LEU A 14 -10.94 -3.66 -3.59
C LEU A 14 -10.41 -4.67 -2.56
N LEU A 15 -9.88 -5.80 -3.01
CA LEU A 15 -9.27 -6.79 -2.12
C LEU A 15 -8.03 -6.22 -1.43
N TRP A 16 -7.20 -5.47 -2.17
CA TRP A 16 -6.01 -4.83 -1.62
C TRP A 16 -6.36 -3.79 -0.56
N VAL A 17 -7.30 -2.88 -0.85
CA VAL A 17 -7.79 -1.87 0.10
C VAL A 17 -8.39 -2.53 1.34
N GLY A 18 -9.22 -3.56 1.17
CA GLY A 18 -9.79 -4.32 2.30
C GLY A 18 -8.71 -4.96 3.17
N GLY A 19 -7.70 -5.58 2.56
CA GLY A 19 -6.55 -6.15 3.26
C GLY A 19 -5.71 -5.10 4.00
N MET A 20 -5.40 -3.97 3.34
CA MET A 20 -4.70 -2.84 3.97
C MET A 20 -5.46 -2.31 5.17
N PHE A 21 -6.76 -2.06 5.02
CA PHE A 21 -7.60 -1.53 6.09
C PHE A 21 -7.67 -2.51 7.27
N TYR A 22 -7.84 -3.79 7.00
CA TYR A 22 -7.84 -4.83 8.03
C TYR A 22 -6.52 -4.84 8.82
N LEU A 23 -5.37 -4.84 8.13
CA LEU A 23 -4.05 -4.86 8.78
C LEU A 23 -3.76 -3.56 9.54
N SER A 24 -4.15 -2.42 8.97
CA SER A 24 -3.93 -1.10 9.57
C SER A 24 -4.79 -0.88 10.82
N HIS A 25 -5.98 -1.49 10.90
CA HIS A 25 -6.94 -1.30 11.99
C HIS A 25 -6.92 -2.40 13.06
N GLN A 26 -5.92 -3.28 13.05
CA GLN A 26 -5.68 -4.19 14.17
C GLN A 26 -5.23 -3.43 15.42
N ASN A 27 -5.60 -3.90 16.61
CA ASN A 27 -5.10 -3.36 17.87
C ASN A 27 -3.57 -3.37 17.91
N GLY A 28 -2.96 -2.40 18.59
CA GLY A 28 -1.50 -2.26 18.64
C GLY A 28 -0.79 -3.53 19.16
N THR A 29 -1.39 -4.24 20.13
CA THR A 29 -0.89 -5.52 20.67
C THR A 29 -0.94 -6.66 19.64
N ASP A 30 -2.03 -6.77 18.85
CA ASP A 30 -2.21 -7.85 17.88
C ASP A 30 -1.25 -7.66 16.69
N THR A 31 -1.08 -6.43 16.23
CA THR A 31 -0.12 -6.10 15.18
C THR A 31 1.31 -6.42 15.63
N PHE A 32 1.66 -6.08 16.86
CA PHE A 32 2.97 -6.40 17.43
C PHE A 32 3.19 -7.91 17.48
N ASN A 33 2.24 -8.67 18.04
CA ASN A 33 2.36 -10.12 18.17
C ASN A 33 2.45 -10.84 16.83
N THR A 34 1.69 -10.40 15.82
CA THR A 34 1.69 -11.01 14.48
C THR A 34 3.01 -10.82 13.74
N SER A 35 3.65 -9.66 13.89
CA SER A 35 4.92 -9.36 13.20
C SER A 35 6.17 -9.67 14.03
N HIS A 36 6.05 -9.70 15.36
CA HIS A 36 7.20 -9.84 16.27
C HIS A 36 7.93 -11.16 16.13
N GLY A 37 7.21 -12.28 16.07
CA GLY A 37 7.84 -13.60 15.95
C GLY A 37 8.71 -13.74 14.69
N MET A 38 8.21 -13.30 13.55
CA MET A 38 8.96 -13.31 12.29
C MET A 38 10.14 -12.35 12.33
N THR A 39 9.94 -11.15 12.90
CA THR A 39 11.01 -10.15 13.01
C THR A 39 12.14 -10.62 13.92
N VAL A 40 11.82 -11.23 15.07
CA VAL A 40 12.84 -11.80 15.98
C VAL A 40 13.63 -12.90 15.29
N TYR A 41 12.98 -13.79 14.57
CA TYR A 41 13.67 -14.83 13.80
C TYR A 41 14.65 -14.23 12.79
N LEU A 42 14.22 -13.26 11.99
CA LEU A 42 15.07 -12.58 11.01
C LEU A 42 16.19 -11.77 11.66
N ALA A 43 15.91 -11.09 12.77
CA ALA A 43 16.90 -10.32 13.51
C ALA A 43 18.03 -11.22 14.06
N ASN A 44 17.69 -12.39 14.61
CA ASN A 44 18.64 -13.37 15.07
C ASN A 44 19.49 -13.93 13.90
N LEU A 45 18.87 -14.17 12.75
CA LEU A 45 19.57 -14.66 11.57
C LEU A 45 20.57 -13.62 11.02
N LEU A 46 20.20 -12.33 11.07
CA LEU A 46 21.00 -11.22 10.54
C LEU A 46 21.99 -10.63 11.59
N GLY A 47 21.87 -11.01 12.85
CA GLY A 47 22.71 -10.48 13.94
C GLY A 47 22.42 -9.01 14.27
N VAL A 48 21.15 -8.54 14.07
CA VAL A 48 20.73 -7.16 14.31
C VAL A 48 19.70 -7.08 15.43
N ASP A 49 19.49 -5.87 15.97
CA ASP A 49 18.46 -5.64 16.99
C ASP A 49 17.06 -5.84 16.41
N ALA A 50 16.23 -6.63 17.11
CA ALA A 50 14.89 -7.00 16.63
C ALA A 50 13.92 -5.80 16.62
N GLN A 51 14.05 -4.86 17.56
CA GLN A 51 13.19 -3.69 17.64
C GLN A 51 13.49 -2.70 16.51
N TRP A 52 14.77 -2.51 16.22
CA TRP A 52 15.23 -1.71 15.08
C TRP A 52 14.74 -2.30 13.75
N LEU A 53 14.91 -3.62 13.56
CA LEU A 53 14.46 -4.31 12.35
C LEU A 53 12.94 -4.24 12.19
N HIS A 54 12.18 -4.39 13.27
CA HIS A 54 10.73 -4.24 13.26
C HIS A 54 10.29 -2.85 12.79
N GLY A 55 10.96 -1.79 13.26
CA GLY A 55 10.70 -0.43 12.82
C GLY A 55 10.91 -0.24 11.31
N ILE A 56 12.01 -0.80 10.76
CA ILE A 56 12.30 -0.74 9.33
C ILE A 56 11.25 -1.50 8.51
N ILE A 57 10.92 -2.73 8.90
CA ILE A 57 9.93 -3.55 8.19
C ILE A 57 8.58 -2.85 8.18
N ARG A 58 8.15 -2.27 9.30
CA ARG A 58 6.90 -1.51 9.38
C ARG A 58 6.89 -0.33 8.41
N LYS A 59 7.93 0.48 8.40
CA LYS A 59 8.06 1.64 7.50
C LYS A 59 8.11 1.21 6.02
N ALA A 60 8.86 0.16 5.71
CA ALA A 60 8.90 -0.41 4.36
C ALA A 60 7.52 -0.94 3.93
N ALA A 61 6.76 -1.55 4.83
CA ALA A 61 5.41 -2.03 4.54
C ALA A 61 4.47 -0.89 4.16
N HIS A 62 4.48 0.25 4.87
CA HIS A 62 3.71 1.44 4.51
C HIS A 62 4.01 1.88 3.08
N PHE A 63 5.27 2.06 2.73
CA PHE A 63 5.69 2.43 1.39
C PHE A 63 5.19 1.43 0.32
N VAL A 64 5.43 0.13 0.52
CA VAL A 64 5.08 -0.92 -0.45
C VAL A 64 3.57 -1.04 -0.64
N LEU A 65 2.80 -0.99 0.44
CA LEU A 65 1.34 -1.10 0.39
C LEU A 65 0.72 0.01 -0.47
N TYR A 66 1.17 1.24 -0.30
CA TYR A 66 0.67 2.38 -1.07
C TYR A 66 1.25 2.46 -2.48
N PHE A 67 2.48 1.98 -2.70
CA PHE A 67 3.03 1.78 -4.03
C PHE A 67 2.14 0.85 -4.87
N VAL A 68 1.80 -0.32 -4.32
CA VAL A 68 0.95 -1.30 -5.00
C VAL A 68 -0.47 -0.74 -5.19
N LEU A 69 -1.03 -0.05 -4.18
CA LEU A 69 -2.34 0.59 -4.28
C LEU A 69 -2.40 1.55 -5.48
N ALA A 70 -1.40 2.42 -5.64
CA ALA A 70 -1.36 3.36 -6.76
C ALA A 70 -1.29 2.66 -8.12
N VAL A 71 -0.48 1.60 -8.24
CA VAL A 71 -0.41 0.78 -9.46
C VAL A 71 -1.76 0.16 -9.79
N LEU A 72 -2.45 -0.42 -8.81
CA LEU A 72 -3.77 -1.02 -8.98
C LEU A 72 -4.83 0.01 -9.39
N LEU A 73 -4.82 1.18 -8.76
CA LEU A 73 -5.73 2.28 -9.10
C LEU A 73 -5.51 2.79 -10.53
N VAL A 74 -4.26 2.96 -10.97
CA VAL A 74 -3.94 3.31 -12.37
C VAL A 74 -4.45 2.24 -13.31
N GLY A 75 -4.21 0.95 -13.01
CA GLY A 75 -4.70 -0.18 -13.80
C GLY A 75 -6.22 -0.17 -13.93
N SER A 76 -6.94 0.04 -12.82
CA SER A 76 -8.41 0.10 -12.77
C SER A 76 -8.98 1.23 -13.62
N ARG A 77 -8.37 2.41 -13.58
CA ARG A 77 -8.82 3.56 -14.36
C ARG A 77 -8.55 3.37 -15.85
N ARG A 78 -7.38 2.83 -16.18
CA ARG A 78 -7.00 2.53 -17.57
C ARG A 78 -7.91 1.47 -18.19
N GLU A 79 -8.22 0.40 -17.47
CA GLU A 79 -9.15 -0.64 -17.93
C GLU A 79 -10.51 -0.07 -18.33
N LYS A 80 -10.94 1.02 -17.69
CA LYS A 80 -12.20 1.73 -17.97
C LYS A 80 -12.05 2.91 -18.92
N ASN A 81 -10.89 3.08 -19.59
CA ASN A 81 -10.59 4.23 -20.44
C ASN A 81 -10.80 5.59 -19.74
N LYS A 82 -10.54 5.64 -18.44
CA LYS A 82 -10.67 6.87 -17.62
C LYS A 82 -9.32 7.55 -17.47
N THR A 83 -9.37 8.88 -17.24
CA THR A 83 -8.20 9.67 -16.88
C THR A 83 -7.48 9.06 -15.68
N ILE A 84 -6.16 8.91 -15.74
CA ILE A 84 -5.37 8.16 -14.74
C ILE A 84 -4.83 9.02 -13.59
N TRP A 85 -4.64 10.34 -13.78
CA TRP A 85 -4.12 11.21 -12.72
C TRP A 85 -4.90 11.17 -11.39
N PRO A 86 -6.26 10.99 -11.36
CA PRO A 86 -6.96 10.88 -10.08
C PRO A 86 -6.57 9.64 -9.27
N ALA A 87 -5.87 8.66 -9.85
CA ALA A 87 -5.41 7.49 -9.11
C ALA A 87 -4.45 7.87 -7.98
N VAL A 88 -3.50 8.77 -8.24
CA VAL A 88 -2.58 9.23 -7.19
C VAL A 88 -3.32 10.02 -6.13
N VAL A 89 -4.24 10.91 -6.51
CA VAL A 89 -5.05 11.68 -5.55
C VAL A 89 -5.88 10.75 -4.66
N MET A 90 -6.50 9.72 -5.24
CA MET A 90 -7.25 8.71 -4.47
C MET A 90 -6.36 7.99 -3.45
N ALA A 91 -5.13 7.62 -3.84
CA ALA A 91 -4.18 6.97 -2.94
C ALA A 91 -3.75 7.91 -1.79
N LEU A 92 -3.48 9.20 -2.07
CA LEU A 92 -3.14 10.20 -1.06
C LEU A 92 -4.29 10.46 -0.07
N VAL A 93 -5.51 10.60 -0.59
CA VAL A 93 -6.71 10.74 0.27
C VAL A 93 -6.90 9.50 1.14
N PHE A 94 -6.67 8.30 0.58
CA PHE A 94 -6.76 7.06 1.34
C PHE A 94 -5.70 6.98 2.44
N SER A 95 -4.47 7.45 2.19
CA SER A 95 -3.40 7.57 3.18
C SER A 95 -3.82 8.43 4.38
N LEU A 96 -4.38 9.60 4.11
CA LEU A 96 -4.87 10.51 5.15
C LEU A 96 -6.02 9.89 5.96
N LEU A 97 -6.93 9.19 5.31
CA LEU A 97 -8.06 8.52 5.99
C LEU A 97 -7.56 7.34 6.84
N ASP A 98 -6.65 6.53 6.32
CA ASP A 98 -6.09 5.38 7.02
C ASP A 98 -5.38 5.82 8.31
N GLU A 99 -4.47 6.80 8.22
CA GLU A 99 -3.75 7.31 9.39
C GLU A 99 -4.66 8.14 10.32
N GLY A 100 -5.56 8.94 9.75
CA GLY A 100 -6.47 9.79 10.51
C GLY A 100 -7.52 9.02 11.33
N THR A 101 -7.83 7.79 10.96
CA THR A 101 -8.76 6.92 11.70
C THR A 101 -8.07 6.07 12.77
N LYS A 102 -6.74 5.92 12.73
CA LYS A 102 -6.00 5.14 13.75
C LYS A 102 -6.23 5.59 15.19
N PRO A 103 -6.35 6.89 15.52
CA PRO A 103 -6.65 7.31 16.90
C PRO A 103 -7.97 6.80 17.48
N LEU A 104 -8.88 6.29 16.61
CA LEU A 104 -10.13 5.66 17.04
C LEU A 104 -9.93 4.23 17.56
N ILE A 105 -8.71 3.68 17.40
CA ILE A 105 -8.38 2.29 17.78
C ILE A 105 -7.53 2.31 19.05
N PRO A 106 -7.86 1.50 20.07
CA PRO A 106 -7.08 1.44 21.30
C PRO A 106 -5.59 1.14 21.04
N GLY A 107 -4.71 1.96 21.62
CA GLY A 107 -3.26 1.80 21.51
C GLY A 107 -2.66 2.23 20.16
N ARG A 108 -3.42 2.93 19.32
CA ARG A 108 -2.95 3.49 18.04
C ARG A 108 -2.97 5.02 18.08
N HIS A 109 -2.09 5.62 17.29
CA HIS A 109 -2.03 7.07 17.07
C HIS A 109 -1.76 7.35 15.58
N CYS A 110 -2.11 8.53 15.15
CA CYS A 110 -1.76 9.03 13.82
C CYS A 110 -0.27 9.38 13.80
N ASP A 111 0.44 8.86 12.81
CA ASP A 111 1.88 9.10 12.63
C ASP A 111 2.11 9.82 11.29
N VAL A 112 2.64 11.04 11.38
CA VAL A 112 2.93 11.86 10.19
C VAL A 112 4.02 11.23 9.32
N GLU A 113 4.99 10.53 9.92
CA GLU A 113 6.01 9.83 9.15
C GLU A 113 5.39 8.69 8.31
N ASP A 114 4.41 7.98 8.86
CA ASP A 114 3.70 6.92 8.14
C ASP A 114 2.88 7.53 6.97
N ILE A 115 2.26 8.70 7.15
CA ILE A 115 1.59 9.42 6.05
C ILE A 115 2.60 9.76 4.93
N LEU A 116 3.75 10.32 5.28
CA LEU A 116 4.76 10.69 4.29
C LEU A 116 5.30 9.47 3.52
N LEU A 117 5.48 8.34 4.19
CA LEU A 117 5.91 7.09 3.56
C LEU A 117 4.83 6.51 2.64
N ASN A 118 3.58 6.55 3.06
CA ASN A 118 2.42 6.16 2.26
C ASN A 118 2.34 7.00 0.98
N ASP A 119 2.44 8.31 1.13
CA ASP A 119 2.35 9.28 0.03
C ASP A 119 3.52 9.13 -0.95
N LEU A 120 4.73 8.94 -0.43
CA LEU A 120 5.91 8.64 -1.25
C LEU A 120 5.71 7.33 -2.03
N GLY A 121 5.23 6.28 -1.38
CA GLY A 121 4.90 5.01 -2.02
C GLY A 121 3.86 5.20 -3.13
N ALA A 122 2.78 5.94 -2.85
CA ALA A 122 1.72 6.22 -3.82
C ALA A 122 2.24 6.96 -5.06
N VAL A 123 3.04 8.01 -4.86
CA VAL A 123 3.64 8.79 -5.97
C VAL A 123 4.59 7.93 -6.80
N MET A 124 5.47 7.15 -6.15
CA MET A 124 6.40 6.26 -6.84
C MET A 124 5.68 5.15 -7.60
N GLY A 125 4.64 4.55 -7.02
CA GLY A 125 3.80 3.56 -7.67
C GLY A 125 3.06 4.12 -8.89
N TYR A 126 2.55 5.35 -8.79
CA TYR A 126 1.92 6.04 -9.92
C TYR A 126 2.93 6.28 -11.06
N ILE A 127 4.13 6.79 -10.76
CA ILE A 127 5.19 7.01 -11.75
C ILE A 127 5.60 5.68 -12.41
N ALA A 128 5.81 4.63 -11.63
CA ALA A 128 6.15 3.30 -12.15
C ALA A 128 5.08 2.77 -13.11
N ALA A 129 3.80 2.91 -12.76
CA ALA A 129 2.69 2.54 -13.61
C ALA A 129 2.68 3.34 -14.92
N LEU A 130 2.93 4.65 -14.88
CA LEU A 130 3.02 5.48 -16.09
C LEU A 130 4.12 4.99 -17.05
N LEU A 131 5.30 4.69 -16.51
CA LEU A 131 6.45 4.21 -17.31
C LEU A 131 6.16 2.86 -17.98
N ILE A 132 5.55 1.92 -17.22
CA ILE A 132 5.14 0.61 -17.75
C ILE A 132 4.14 0.79 -18.91
N TYR A 133 3.15 1.64 -18.73
CA TYR A 133 2.11 1.84 -19.74
C TYR A 133 2.59 2.62 -20.96
N LYS A 134 3.49 3.59 -20.81
CA LYS A 134 4.13 4.27 -21.93
C LYS A 134 4.91 3.28 -22.81
N LYS A 135 5.68 2.38 -22.19
CA LYS A 135 6.44 1.34 -22.90
C LYS A 135 5.56 0.36 -23.68
N GLN A 136 4.36 0.05 -23.15
CA GLN A 136 3.40 -0.83 -23.87
C GLN A 136 2.81 -0.16 -25.11
N LEU A 137 2.55 1.15 -25.08
CA LEU A 137 2.05 1.90 -26.22
C LEU A 137 3.09 1.95 -27.36
N THR A 138 4.36 2.20 -27.05
CA THR A 138 5.44 2.25 -28.04
C THR A 138 5.83 0.89 -28.64
N ARG A 139 5.45 -0.23 -28.02
CA ARG A 139 5.68 -1.57 -28.57
C ARG A 139 4.58 -2.05 -29.52
N ASN A 140 3.42 -1.41 -29.49
CA ASN A 140 2.25 -1.78 -30.29
C ASN A 140 2.04 -0.83 -31.49
N THR A 141 2.91 0.15 -31.66
CA THR A 141 3.07 1.01 -32.86
C THR A 141 4.25 0.53 -33.67
#